data_c340564ddeb2717fad5a804178f7efcd
#
_entry.id   c340564ddeb2717fad5a804178f7efcd
#
_cell.length_a   1.000
_cell.length_b   1.000
_cell.length_c   1.000
_cell.angle_alpha   90.00
_cell.angle_beta   90.00
_cell.angle_gamma   90.00
#
_symmetry.space_group_name_H-M   'P 1'
#
loop_
_entity.id
_entity.type
_entity.pdbx_description
1 polymer ?
#
loop_
_entity_poly.entity_id
_entity_poly.type
_entity_poly.pdbx_seq_one_letter_code
_entity_poly.pdbx_strand_id
1 'polypeptide(L)'
;TDESLRKVSQAIGNHITPAIYPEIKAVRIGERECIQVDFEGNRQPYLAYSIPRIRVADEDLIMEQDIYDEMIRKRDNVKYSWERQVSEYTLQDIDKNAFDSYLQKAKDAGRISFEETDVKTVLNKLELIQGDHLLNAGAALFCNCGINELQMAKFATNERLTFTDIRRFTGSIMELSKKAEQYIIDAMDWRVEIGSGLSRKEIPEIPLDAIREAIINSFGHK
;
A
#
# COMPACT_ATOMS: atom_id res chain seq x y z
N THR A 1 -46.96 10.13 0.31
CA THR A 1 -47.52 10.73 1.55
C THR A 1 -46.42 10.73 2.62
N ASP A 2 -46.50 11.65 3.61
CA ASP A 2 -45.53 11.74 4.71
C ASP A 2 -45.42 10.42 5.49
N GLU A 3 -46.52 9.70 5.62
CA GLU A 3 -46.54 8.38 6.26
C GLU A 3 -45.71 7.36 5.51
N SER A 4 -45.70 7.37 4.18
CA SER A 4 -44.89 6.46 3.36
C SER A 4 -43.41 6.77 3.46
N LEU A 5 -43.02 8.06 3.46
CA LEU A 5 -41.65 8.50 3.69
C LEU A 5 -41.13 8.04 5.05
N ARG A 6 -41.95 8.22 6.11
CA ARG A 6 -41.59 7.78 7.46
C ARG A 6 -41.44 6.28 7.58
N LYS A 7 -42.32 5.48 6.95
CA LYS A 7 -42.18 4.01 6.94
C LYS A 7 -40.90 3.55 6.26
N VAL A 8 -40.54 4.15 5.12
CA VAL A 8 -39.28 3.83 4.39
C VAL A 8 -38.08 4.21 5.25
N SER A 9 -38.06 5.40 5.85
CA SER A 9 -36.97 5.84 6.73
C SER A 9 -36.80 4.90 7.93
N GLN A 10 -37.88 4.49 8.58
CA GLN A 10 -37.85 3.55 9.70
C GLN A 10 -37.36 2.16 9.28
N ALA A 11 -37.84 1.67 8.13
CA ALA A 11 -37.39 0.36 7.62
C ALA A 11 -35.89 0.34 7.33
N ILE A 12 -35.38 1.40 6.70
CA ILE A 12 -33.94 1.53 6.43
C ILE A 12 -33.15 1.58 7.75
N GLY A 13 -33.56 2.46 8.69
CA GLY A 13 -32.84 2.63 9.96
C GLY A 13 -32.86 1.37 10.84
N ASN A 14 -33.91 0.56 10.77
CA ASN A 14 -34.06 -0.63 11.61
C ASN A 14 -33.40 -1.88 11.01
N HIS A 15 -33.26 -1.95 9.69
CA HIS A 15 -32.93 -3.21 9.03
C HIS A 15 -31.67 -3.17 8.16
N ILE A 16 -31.02 -2.01 8.00
CA ILE A 16 -29.78 -1.90 7.23
C ILE A 16 -28.59 -1.74 8.18
N THR A 17 -27.59 -2.57 8.01
CA THR A 17 -26.32 -2.56 8.78
C THR A 17 -25.14 -2.64 7.83
N PRO A 18 -24.08 -1.84 7.96
CA PRO A 18 -23.97 -0.69 8.88
C PRO A 18 -25.02 0.40 8.61
N ALA A 19 -25.36 1.19 9.64
CA ALA A 19 -26.39 2.22 9.52
C ALA A 19 -26.08 3.23 8.41
N ILE A 20 -27.10 3.54 7.61
CA ILE A 20 -27.07 4.60 6.60
C ILE A 20 -28.04 5.70 6.96
N TYR A 21 -27.74 6.90 6.54
CA TYR A 21 -28.57 8.11 6.77
C TYR A 21 -28.93 8.72 5.43
N PRO A 22 -29.90 8.11 4.69
CA PRO A 22 -30.26 8.56 3.36
C PRO A 22 -31.06 9.86 3.39
N GLU A 23 -30.94 10.65 2.32
CA GLU A 23 -31.90 11.68 2.00
C GLU A 23 -33.13 11.03 1.34
N ILE A 24 -34.33 11.22 1.94
CA ILE A 24 -35.56 10.60 1.44
C ILE A 24 -36.54 11.71 1.09
N LYS A 25 -37.00 11.75 -0.15
CA LYS A 25 -37.96 12.76 -0.63
C LYS A 25 -38.99 12.17 -1.59
N ALA A 26 -40.17 12.76 -1.60
CA ALA A 26 -41.17 12.49 -2.62
C ALA A 26 -40.82 13.26 -3.90
N VAL A 27 -40.80 12.58 -5.02
CA VAL A 27 -40.55 13.17 -6.35
C VAL A 27 -41.63 12.73 -7.30
N ARG A 28 -41.99 13.59 -8.26
CA ARG A 28 -42.95 13.25 -9.29
C ARG A 28 -42.23 12.88 -10.58
N ILE A 29 -42.45 11.66 -11.06
CA ILE A 29 -41.90 11.16 -12.31
C ILE A 29 -43.06 10.88 -13.26
N GLY A 30 -43.26 11.76 -14.25
CA GLY A 30 -44.44 11.75 -15.09
C GLY A 30 -45.74 12.00 -14.29
N GLU A 31 -46.66 11.06 -14.33
CA GLU A 31 -47.92 11.13 -13.58
C GLU A 31 -47.89 10.39 -12.24
N ARG A 32 -46.75 9.80 -11.87
CA ARG A 32 -46.63 9.01 -10.64
C ARG A 32 -45.81 9.73 -9.57
N GLU A 33 -46.31 9.64 -8.32
CA GLU A 33 -45.50 9.99 -7.15
C GLU A 33 -44.58 8.82 -6.78
N CYS A 34 -43.27 9.09 -6.66
CA CYS A 34 -42.25 8.14 -6.27
C CYS A 34 -41.50 8.60 -5.04
N ILE A 35 -40.91 7.67 -4.30
CA ILE A 35 -40.02 7.98 -3.20
C ILE A 35 -38.59 7.83 -3.72
N GLN A 36 -37.83 8.91 -3.69
CA GLN A 36 -36.40 8.91 -4.01
C GLN A 36 -35.60 8.74 -2.73
N VAL A 37 -34.63 7.83 -2.74
CA VAL A 37 -33.72 7.56 -1.62
C VAL A 37 -32.30 7.72 -2.12
N ASP A 38 -31.61 8.74 -1.64
CA ASP A 38 -30.22 9.03 -1.99
C ASP A 38 -29.30 8.75 -0.80
N PHE A 39 -28.24 7.96 -1.00
CA PHE A 39 -27.27 7.68 0.06
C PHE A 39 -25.86 7.39 -0.53
N GLU A 40 -24.84 7.63 0.31
CA GLU A 40 -23.46 7.28 -0.04
C GLU A 40 -23.16 5.83 0.36
N GLY A 41 -22.85 4.99 -0.62
CA GLY A 41 -22.56 3.56 -0.44
C GLY A 41 -21.09 3.25 -0.15
N ASN A 42 -20.46 3.93 0.84
CA ASN A 42 -19.03 3.87 1.11
C ASN A 42 -18.61 2.84 2.19
N ARG A 43 -19.58 2.10 2.78
CA ARG A 43 -19.34 1.12 3.86
C ARG A 43 -19.73 -0.31 3.49
N GLN A 44 -19.63 -0.65 2.21
CA GLN A 44 -19.97 -2.01 1.72
C GLN A 44 -19.14 -3.09 2.44
N PRO A 45 -19.69 -4.31 2.62
CA PRO A 45 -21.05 -4.77 2.26
C PRO A 45 -22.10 -4.29 3.28
N TYR A 46 -23.32 -4.04 2.78
CA TYR A 46 -24.48 -3.74 3.62
C TYR A 46 -25.32 -5.01 3.80
N LEU A 47 -25.85 -5.18 5.01
CA LEU A 47 -26.75 -6.27 5.36
C LEU A 47 -28.19 -5.73 5.41
N ALA A 48 -29.11 -6.42 4.78
CA ALA A 48 -30.53 -6.19 4.93
C ALA A 48 -31.12 -7.29 5.80
N TYR A 49 -31.74 -6.94 6.93
CA TYR A 49 -32.23 -7.91 7.92
C TYR A 49 -31.14 -8.88 8.40
N SER A 50 -29.92 -8.36 8.62
CA SER A 50 -28.75 -9.14 9.00
C SER A 50 -28.28 -10.17 7.96
N ILE A 51 -28.76 -10.09 6.73
CA ILE A 51 -28.38 -10.99 5.62
C ILE A 51 -27.68 -10.19 4.54
N PRO A 52 -26.46 -10.60 4.11
CA PRO A 52 -25.79 -9.97 2.96
C PRO A 52 -26.52 -10.35 1.67
N ARG A 53 -26.85 -9.35 0.86
CA ARG A 53 -27.56 -9.53 -0.40
C ARG A 53 -26.78 -8.90 -1.56
N ILE A 54 -26.88 -9.52 -2.72
CA ILE A 54 -26.31 -9.02 -3.95
C ILE A 54 -27.41 -8.96 -5.04
N ARG A 55 -27.38 -7.88 -5.82
CA ARG A 55 -28.28 -7.72 -6.97
C ARG A 55 -27.65 -8.40 -8.18
N VAL A 56 -28.34 -9.38 -8.75
CA VAL A 56 -27.94 -10.03 -9.99
C VAL A 56 -29.08 -9.86 -10.98
N ALA A 57 -28.84 -9.07 -12.02
CA ALA A 57 -29.85 -8.65 -12.98
C ALA A 57 -31.08 -7.99 -12.30
N ASP A 58 -32.20 -8.66 -12.21
CA ASP A 58 -33.46 -8.19 -11.62
C ASP A 58 -33.82 -8.86 -10.29
N GLU A 59 -32.95 -9.77 -9.80
CA GLU A 59 -33.18 -10.52 -8.56
C GLU A 59 -32.22 -10.09 -7.44
N ASP A 60 -32.73 -10.12 -6.20
CA ASP A 60 -31.94 -9.94 -4.97
C ASP A 60 -31.65 -11.32 -4.38
N LEU A 61 -30.39 -11.76 -4.53
CA LEU A 61 -29.93 -13.04 -4.03
C LEU A 61 -29.20 -12.87 -2.69
N ILE A 62 -29.18 -13.93 -1.89
CA ILE A 62 -28.29 -14.00 -0.72
C ILE A 62 -26.86 -14.11 -1.25
N MET A 63 -25.98 -13.24 -0.74
CA MET A 63 -24.56 -13.25 -1.11
C MET A 63 -23.89 -14.50 -0.55
N GLU A 64 -23.08 -15.18 -1.35
CA GLU A 64 -22.26 -16.30 -0.90
C GLU A 64 -21.20 -15.84 0.10
N GLN A 65 -20.85 -16.71 1.05
CA GLN A 65 -19.99 -16.36 2.18
C GLN A 65 -18.58 -15.93 1.73
N ASP A 66 -18.04 -16.56 0.72
CA ASP A 66 -16.72 -16.24 0.15
C ASP A 66 -16.68 -14.83 -0.49
N ILE A 67 -17.75 -14.44 -1.20
CA ILE A 67 -17.90 -13.09 -1.77
C ILE A 67 -18.02 -12.06 -0.65
N TYR A 68 -18.80 -12.36 0.39
CA TYR A 68 -18.95 -11.49 1.55
C TYR A 68 -17.61 -11.28 2.26
N ASP A 69 -16.88 -12.35 2.53
CA ASP A 69 -15.57 -12.32 3.20
C ASP A 69 -14.52 -11.57 2.36
N GLU A 70 -14.58 -11.69 1.04
CA GLU A 70 -13.71 -10.92 0.13
C GLU A 70 -14.01 -9.42 0.21
N MET A 71 -15.28 -9.03 0.22
CA MET A 71 -15.68 -7.63 0.35
C MET A 71 -15.27 -7.03 1.71
N ILE A 72 -15.42 -7.79 2.79
CA ILE A 72 -14.94 -7.40 4.13
C ILE A 72 -13.42 -7.20 4.11
N ARG A 73 -12.67 -8.16 3.57
CA ARG A 73 -11.20 -8.05 3.47
C ARG A 73 -10.77 -6.85 2.64
N LYS A 74 -11.42 -6.58 1.50
CA LYS A 74 -11.13 -5.39 0.67
C LYS A 74 -11.40 -4.10 1.43
N ARG A 75 -12.54 -4.00 2.13
CA ARG A 75 -12.88 -2.82 2.96
C ARG A 75 -11.86 -2.60 4.07
N ASP A 76 -11.50 -3.66 4.77
CA ASP A 76 -10.60 -3.59 5.92
C ASP A 76 -9.16 -3.32 5.46
N ASN A 77 -8.72 -3.87 4.35
CA ASN A 77 -7.42 -3.54 3.74
C ASN A 77 -7.31 -2.05 3.34
N VAL A 78 -8.38 -1.47 2.80
CA VAL A 78 -8.38 -0.03 2.46
C VAL A 78 -8.39 0.85 3.72
N LYS A 79 -9.11 0.44 4.76
CA LYS A 79 -9.29 1.24 5.99
C LYS A 79 -8.17 1.04 7.00
N TYR A 80 -7.60 -0.16 7.05
CA TYR A 80 -6.64 -0.59 8.07
C TYR A 80 -5.31 -1.02 7.47
N SER A 81 -5.02 -0.68 6.21
CA SER A 81 -3.70 -0.96 5.65
C SER A 81 -2.66 -0.29 6.54
N TRP A 82 -1.71 -1.07 7.03
CA TRP A 82 -0.66 -0.62 7.93
C TRP A 82 0.06 0.62 7.40
N GLU A 83 0.29 0.66 6.10
CA GLU A 83 1.02 1.72 5.41
C GLU A 83 0.35 3.09 5.54
N ARG A 84 -0.98 3.13 5.61
CA ARG A 84 -1.80 4.34 5.69
C ARG A 84 -2.11 4.78 7.11
N GLN A 85 -1.73 4.00 8.11
CA GLN A 85 -1.92 4.40 9.50
C GLN A 85 -0.91 5.47 9.88
N VAL A 86 -1.34 6.39 10.74
CA VAL A 86 -0.48 7.43 11.29
C VAL A 86 0.52 6.80 12.26
N SER A 87 1.78 7.05 12.03
CA SER A 87 2.86 6.59 12.92
C SER A 87 3.11 7.58 14.07
N GLU A 88 3.94 7.17 15.02
CA GLU A 88 4.43 8.04 16.08
C GLU A 88 5.55 9.00 15.59
N TYR A 89 6.08 8.79 14.38
CA TYR A 89 7.20 9.53 13.83
C TYR A 89 6.75 10.83 13.14
N THR A 90 7.64 11.81 13.18
CA THR A 90 7.44 13.16 12.66
C THR A 90 8.49 13.50 11.60
N LEU A 91 8.42 14.71 11.05
CA LEU A 91 9.43 15.21 10.09
C LEU A 91 10.86 15.26 10.68
N GLN A 92 10.99 15.33 12.01
CA GLN A 92 12.29 15.38 12.68
C GLN A 92 13.00 14.02 12.70
N ASP A 93 12.25 12.94 12.54
CA ASP A 93 12.75 11.56 12.56
C ASP A 93 13.26 11.10 11.19
N ILE A 94 13.09 11.92 10.15
CA ILE A 94 13.50 11.60 8.79
C ILE A 94 15.02 11.63 8.67
N ASP A 95 15.57 10.55 8.13
CA ASP A 95 16.96 10.52 7.66
C ASP A 95 17.07 11.40 6.40
N LYS A 96 17.67 12.57 6.59
CA LYS A 96 17.84 13.56 5.52
C LYS A 96 18.63 13.01 4.34
N ASN A 97 19.66 12.19 4.59
CA ASN A 97 20.48 11.61 3.52
C ASN A 97 19.67 10.61 2.68
N ALA A 98 18.83 9.80 3.32
CA ALA A 98 17.93 8.87 2.64
C ALA A 98 16.91 9.63 1.79
N PHE A 99 16.31 10.70 2.34
CA PHE A 99 15.33 11.53 1.66
C PHE A 99 15.93 12.28 0.46
N ASP A 100 17.06 12.96 0.64
CA ASP A 100 17.75 13.70 -0.41
C ASP A 100 18.21 12.77 -1.56
N SER A 101 18.71 11.58 -1.21
CA SER A 101 19.05 10.53 -2.19
C SER A 101 17.85 10.06 -3.01
N TYR A 102 16.68 9.93 -2.37
CA TYR A 102 15.43 9.61 -3.05
C TYR A 102 15.03 10.72 -4.02
N LEU A 103 14.99 11.97 -3.55
CA LEU A 103 14.62 13.12 -4.38
C LEU A 103 15.51 13.24 -5.63
N GLN A 104 16.84 13.09 -5.47
CA GLN A 104 17.76 13.17 -6.57
C GLN A 104 17.48 12.08 -7.61
N LYS A 105 17.35 10.83 -7.18
CA LYS A 105 17.04 9.71 -8.08
C LYS A 105 15.69 9.86 -8.78
N ALA A 106 14.68 10.36 -8.07
CA ALA A 106 13.35 10.56 -8.63
C ALA A 106 13.32 11.68 -9.67
N LYS A 107 14.12 12.74 -9.47
CA LYS A 107 14.33 13.82 -10.45
C LYS A 107 15.08 13.30 -11.68
N ASP A 108 16.18 12.60 -11.49
CA ASP A 108 16.99 12.02 -12.57
C ASP A 108 16.18 11.04 -13.44
N ALA A 109 15.27 10.31 -12.82
CA ALA A 109 14.36 9.38 -13.49
C ALA A 109 13.11 10.08 -14.10
N GLY A 110 12.98 11.42 -13.98
CA GLY A 110 11.82 12.17 -14.48
C GLY A 110 10.49 11.80 -13.78
N ARG A 111 10.54 11.19 -12.61
CA ARG A 111 9.34 10.78 -11.82
C ARG A 111 8.78 11.94 -10.99
N ILE A 112 9.59 12.92 -10.70
CA ILE A 112 9.21 14.13 -9.97
C ILE A 112 9.50 15.33 -10.89
N SER A 113 8.45 16.05 -11.28
CA SER A 113 8.53 17.21 -12.17
C SER A 113 8.57 18.55 -11.44
N PHE A 114 8.37 18.55 -10.11
CA PHE A 114 8.36 19.78 -9.32
C PHE A 114 9.76 20.07 -8.75
N GLU A 115 10.13 21.37 -8.71
CA GLU A 115 11.41 21.84 -8.17
C GLU A 115 11.45 21.91 -6.63
N GLU A 116 10.32 21.57 -5.99
CA GLU A 116 10.16 21.64 -4.55
C GLU A 116 11.17 20.75 -3.84
N THR A 117 11.82 21.28 -2.84
CA THR A 117 12.77 20.57 -1.97
C THR A 117 12.33 20.53 -0.50
N ASP A 118 11.25 21.27 -0.17
CA ASP A 118 10.71 21.23 1.19
C ASP A 118 10.14 19.83 1.50
N VAL A 119 10.67 19.22 2.56
CA VAL A 119 10.35 17.85 2.98
C VAL A 119 8.85 17.65 3.18
N LYS A 120 8.20 18.59 3.89
CA LYS A 120 6.76 18.47 4.19
C LYS A 120 5.91 18.52 2.94
N THR A 121 6.24 19.42 2.02
CA THR A 121 5.54 19.59 0.74
C THR A 121 5.68 18.34 -0.14
N VAL A 122 6.88 17.78 -0.21
CA VAL A 122 7.13 16.54 -0.97
C VAL A 122 6.36 15.37 -0.38
N LEU A 123 6.40 15.19 0.94
CA LEU A 123 5.70 14.10 1.62
C LEU A 123 4.17 14.22 1.50
N ASN A 124 3.63 15.44 1.51
CA ASN A 124 2.20 15.67 1.22
C ASN A 124 1.84 15.25 -0.21
N LYS A 125 2.68 15.60 -1.21
CA LYS A 125 2.46 15.20 -2.60
C LYS A 125 2.58 13.69 -2.82
N LEU A 126 3.36 13.00 -1.98
CA LEU A 126 3.50 11.54 -1.97
C LEU A 126 2.44 10.84 -1.10
N GLU A 127 1.57 11.59 -0.44
CA GLU A 127 0.56 11.06 0.49
C GLU A 127 1.17 10.23 1.65
N LEU A 128 2.34 10.65 2.15
CA LEU A 128 3.09 9.95 3.20
C LEU A 128 3.05 10.63 4.57
N ILE A 129 2.27 11.71 4.71
CA ILE A 129 2.13 12.48 5.94
C ILE A 129 0.66 12.85 6.20
N GLN A 130 0.27 12.90 7.46
CA GLN A 130 -1.02 13.42 7.92
C GLN A 130 -0.79 14.41 9.07
N GLY A 131 -1.08 15.69 8.83
CA GLY A 131 -0.73 16.75 9.76
C GLY A 131 0.79 16.92 9.88
N ASP A 132 1.33 16.69 11.09
CA ASP A 132 2.77 16.72 11.35
C ASP A 132 3.39 15.32 11.57
N HIS A 133 2.58 14.28 11.47
CA HIS A 133 3.01 12.89 11.63
C HIS A 133 3.14 12.18 10.29
N LEU A 134 4.17 11.35 10.17
CA LEU A 134 4.35 10.44 9.04
C LEU A 134 3.31 9.31 9.08
N LEU A 135 2.88 8.86 7.91
CA LEU A 135 2.24 7.55 7.80
C LEU A 135 3.30 6.46 7.97
N ASN A 136 2.90 5.25 8.35
CA ASN A 136 3.83 4.13 8.51
C ASN A 136 4.68 3.88 7.25
N ALA A 137 4.11 4.04 6.05
CA ALA A 137 4.87 3.98 4.81
C ALA A 137 5.98 5.04 4.74
N GLY A 138 5.67 6.29 5.12
CA GLY A 138 6.65 7.39 5.15
C GLY A 138 7.77 7.12 6.16
N ALA A 139 7.40 6.67 7.36
CA ALA A 139 8.36 6.30 8.41
C ALA A 139 9.25 5.12 7.98
N ALA A 140 8.67 4.06 7.41
CA ALA A 140 9.42 2.91 6.91
C ALA A 140 10.40 3.28 5.79
N LEU A 141 10.00 4.18 4.88
CA LEU A 141 10.83 4.60 3.76
C LEU A 141 12.02 5.46 4.20
N PHE A 142 11.80 6.40 5.14
CA PHE A 142 12.74 7.48 5.39
C PHE A 142 13.27 7.59 6.82
N CYS A 143 12.69 6.88 7.81
CA CYS A 143 13.16 6.96 9.19
C CYS A 143 14.11 5.82 9.52
N ASN A 144 15.19 6.16 10.24
CA ASN A 144 16.13 5.16 10.78
C ASN A 144 15.72 4.76 12.21
N CYS A 145 14.51 4.23 12.36
CA CYS A 145 13.83 4.06 13.65
C CYS A 145 13.58 2.58 14.02
N GLY A 146 14.22 1.64 13.33
CA GLY A 146 14.10 0.22 13.67
C GLY A 146 12.77 -0.46 13.28
N ILE A 147 11.88 0.24 12.57
CA ILE A 147 10.63 -0.35 12.04
C ILE A 147 10.94 -1.51 11.09
N ASN A 148 11.98 -1.36 10.28
CA ASN A 148 12.35 -2.36 9.30
C ASN A 148 13.60 -3.10 9.75
N GLU A 149 13.57 -4.40 9.60
CA GLU A 149 14.70 -5.29 9.77
C GLU A 149 14.93 -6.07 8.47
N LEU A 150 16.17 -6.14 8.02
CA LEU A 150 16.62 -6.94 6.90
C LEU A 150 17.59 -8.00 7.40
N GLN A 151 17.27 -9.27 7.19
CA GLN A 151 18.18 -10.38 7.44
C GLN A 151 18.61 -11.00 6.12
N MET A 152 19.90 -11.14 5.93
CA MET A 152 20.51 -11.74 4.75
C MET A 152 21.44 -12.85 5.15
N ALA A 153 21.44 -13.93 4.36
CA ALA A 153 22.28 -15.08 4.62
C ALA A 153 22.84 -15.68 3.33
N LYS A 154 24.09 -16.12 3.37
CA LYS A 154 24.71 -16.95 2.34
C LYS A 154 24.78 -18.39 2.82
N PHE A 155 24.20 -19.30 2.07
CA PHE A 155 24.22 -20.72 2.38
C PHE A 155 25.44 -21.42 1.74
N ALA A 156 25.98 -22.42 2.41
CA ALA A 156 27.10 -23.19 1.88
C ALA A 156 26.68 -24.10 0.73
N THR A 157 25.43 -24.59 0.77
CA THR A 157 24.85 -25.52 -0.20
C THR A 157 23.40 -25.18 -0.50
N ASN A 158 22.85 -25.72 -1.58
CA ASN A 158 21.45 -25.58 -1.96
C ASN A 158 20.46 -26.21 -0.95
N GLU A 159 20.93 -27.08 -0.07
CA GLU A 159 20.13 -27.69 1.00
C GLU A 159 19.77 -26.71 2.13
N ARG A 160 20.42 -25.53 2.16
CA ARG A 160 20.16 -24.44 3.10
C ARG A 160 20.29 -24.81 4.58
N LEU A 161 21.11 -25.80 4.90
CA LEU A 161 21.34 -26.26 6.27
C LEU A 161 22.47 -25.55 7.00
N THR A 162 23.43 -25.02 6.26
CA THR A 162 24.63 -24.37 6.80
C THR A 162 24.82 -22.99 6.19
N PHE A 163 25.00 -22.00 7.05
CA PHE A 163 25.31 -20.63 6.62
C PHE A 163 26.82 -20.44 6.52
N THR A 164 27.27 -19.73 5.49
CA THR A 164 28.65 -19.23 5.39
C THR A 164 28.76 -17.78 5.84
N ASP A 165 27.67 -17.01 5.74
CA ASP A 165 27.54 -15.67 6.27
C ASP A 165 26.08 -15.39 6.64
N ILE A 166 25.88 -14.59 7.69
CA ILE A 166 24.57 -14.09 8.11
C ILE A 166 24.73 -12.67 8.62
N ARG A 167 23.91 -11.76 8.10
CA ARG A 167 23.91 -10.36 8.52
C ARG A 167 22.50 -9.87 8.79
N ARG A 168 22.39 -9.01 9.78
CA ARG A 168 21.13 -8.35 10.15
C ARG A 168 21.35 -6.84 10.15
N PHE A 169 20.42 -6.13 9.53
CA PHE A 169 20.44 -4.69 9.41
C PHE A 169 19.09 -4.11 9.84
N THR A 170 19.11 -2.97 10.49
CA THR A 170 17.94 -2.15 10.77
C THR A 170 18.12 -0.78 10.14
N GLY A 171 17.03 -0.10 9.77
CA GLY A 171 17.09 1.21 9.17
C GLY A 171 15.91 1.51 8.25
N SER A 172 15.99 2.61 7.52
CA SER A 172 15.02 2.96 6.49
C SER A 172 15.07 1.98 5.30
N ILE A 173 13.95 1.76 4.62
CA ILE A 173 13.93 0.92 3.41
C ILE A 173 14.93 1.43 2.37
N MET A 174 15.10 2.75 2.25
CA MET A 174 16.04 3.35 1.32
C MET A 174 17.50 2.97 1.64
N GLU A 175 17.85 2.89 2.92
CA GLU A 175 19.18 2.46 3.37
C GLU A 175 19.34 0.94 3.26
N LEU A 176 18.34 0.19 3.71
CA LEU A 176 18.35 -1.27 3.67
C LEU A 176 18.45 -1.82 2.25
N SER A 177 17.78 -1.17 1.29
CA SER A 177 17.87 -1.54 -0.13
C SER A 177 19.30 -1.42 -0.67
N LYS A 178 20.03 -0.36 -0.30
CA LYS A 178 21.44 -0.18 -0.68
C LYS A 178 22.32 -1.24 -0.03
N LYS A 179 22.11 -1.53 1.26
CA LYS A 179 22.86 -2.58 1.98
C LYS A 179 22.60 -3.96 1.40
N ALA A 180 21.34 -4.25 1.02
CA ALA A 180 20.98 -5.51 0.36
C ALA A 180 21.67 -5.65 -0.99
N GLU A 181 21.61 -4.63 -1.84
CA GLU A 181 22.28 -4.63 -3.14
C GLU A 181 23.79 -4.88 -3.00
N GLN A 182 24.45 -4.13 -2.10
CA GLN A 182 25.89 -4.30 -1.87
C GLN A 182 26.24 -5.70 -1.35
N TYR A 183 25.46 -6.22 -0.39
CA TYR A 183 25.70 -7.57 0.14
C TYR A 183 25.59 -8.65 -0.95
N ILE A 184 24.62 -8.56 -1.86
CA ILE A 184 24.46 -9.51 -2.95
C ILE A 184 25.60 -9.36 -3.94
N ILE A 185 25.99 -8.14 -4.31
CA ILE A 185 27.11 -7.86 -5.23
C ILE A 185 28.40 -8.43 -4.68
N ASP A 186 28.66 -8.28 -3.38
CA ASP A 186 29.89 -8.80 -2.73
C ASP A 186 29.88 -10.34 -2.63
N ALA A 187 28.70 -10.96 -2.62
CA ALA A 187 28.53 -12.40 -2.44
C ALA A 187 28.42 -13.20 -3.75
N MET A 188 28.13 -12.52 -4.87
CA MET A 188 27.96 -13.19 -6.16
C MET A 188 29.26 -13.32 -6.94
N ASP A 189 29.29 -14.29 -7.87
CA ASP A 189 30.42 -14.51 -8.75
C ASP A 189 30.39 -13.55 -9.95
N TRP A 190 31.60 -13.19 -10.39
CA TRP A 190 31.82 -12.33 -11.54
C TRP A 190 32.67 -13.05 -12.60
N ARG A 191 32.18 -13.06 -13.82
CA ARG A 191 32.95 -13.57 -14.97
C ARG A 191 33.70 -12.41 -15.60
N VAL A 192 34.95 -12.69 -15.94
CA VAL A 192 35.83 -11.74 -16.64
C VAL A 192 35.97 -12.15 -18.08
N GLU A 193 35.56 -11.28 -19.00
CA GLU A 193 35.85 -11.44 -20.42
C GLU A 193 36.97 -10.50 -20.84
N ILE A 194 38.00 -11.06 -21.49
CA ILE A 194 39.12 -10.31 -22.05
C ILE A 194 38.75 -10.00 -23.49
N GLY A 195 38.50 -8.71 -23.78
CA GLY A 195 38.26 -8.25 -25.15
C GLY A 195 39.54 -8.13 -25.99
N SER A 196 39.39 -7.74 -27.25
CA SER A 196 40.51 -7.42 -28.10
C SER A 196 41.31 -6.22 -27.55
N GLY A 197 42.54 -6.43 -27.14
CA GLY A 197 43.41 -5.42 -26.52
C GLY A 197 43.46 -5.55 -24.98
N LEU A 198 43.73 -4.44 -24.29
CA LEU A 198 43.84 -4.38 -22.82
C LEU A 198 42.49 -4.16 -22.12
N SER A 199 41.36 -4.23 -22.83
CA SER A 199 40.03 -4.04 -22.21
C SER A 199 39.56 -5.29 -21.50
N ARG A 200 39.16 -5.13 -20.24
CA ARG A 200 38.60 -6.16 -19.37
C ARG A 200 37.16 -5.81 -19.08
N LYS A 201 36.23 -6.73 -19.30
CA LYS A 201 34.84 -6.58 -19.01
C LYS A 201 34.43 -7.54 -17.87
N GLU A 202 33.94 -7.00 -16.79
CA GLU A 202 33.38 -7.79 -15.67
C GLU A 202 31.88 -7.96 -15.89
N ILE A 203 31.42 -9.19 -15.86
CA ILE A 203 30.01 -9.55 -16.09
C ILE A 203 29.50 -10.24 -14.83
N PRO A 204 28.51 -9.68 -14.15
CA PRO A 204 27.91 -10.31 -12.99
C PRO A 204 27.16 -11.58 -13.39
N GLU A 205 27.13 -12.59 -12.52
CA GLU A 205 26.35 -13.81 -12.70
C GLU A 205 24.86 -13.52 -12.84
N ILE A 206 24.35 -12.56 -12.06
CA ILE A 206 22.96 -12.09 -12.10
C ILE A 206 22.95 -10.63 -12.53
N PRO A 207 22.11 -10.23 -13.51
CA PRO A 207 21.99 -8.82 -13.89
C PRO A 207 21.62 -7.92 -12.71
N LEU A 208 22.33 -6.79 -12.54
CA LEU A 208 22.13 -5.89 -11.40
C LEU A 208 20.70 -5.36 -11.32
N ASP A 209 20.04 -5.13 -12.45
CA ASP A 209 18.65 -4.65 -12.46
C ASP A 209 17.67 -5.71 -11.93
N ALA A 210 17.92 -7.00 -12.21
CA ALA A 210 17.12 -8.08 -11.63
C ALA A 210 17.30 -8.19 -10.10
N ILE A 211 18.53 -7.95 -9.61
CA ILE A 211 18.80 -7.90 -8.16
C ILE A 211 18.02 -6.74 -7.52
N ARG A 212 18.06 -5.55 -8.11
CA ARG A 212 17.32 -4.37 -7.60
C ARG A 212 15.84 -4.61 -7.55
N GLU A 213 15.27 -5.18 -8.60
CA GLU A 213 13.85 -5.51 -8.66
C GLU A 213 13.47 -6.53 -7.58
N ALA A 214 14.25 -7.59 -7.41
CA ALA A 214 14.00 -8.59 -6.37
C ALA A 214 14.05 -7.99 -4.95
N ILE A 215 15.01 -7.09 -4.69
CA ILE A 215 15.11 -6.38 -3.41
C ILE A 215 13.87 -5.52 -3.17
N ILE A 216 13.45 -4.70 -4.15
CA ILE A 216 12.28 -3.84 -4.02
C ILE A 216 11.03 -4.67 -3.79
N ASN A 217 10.84 -5.76 -4.54
CA ASN A 217 9.72 -6.66 -4.39
C ASN A 217 9.69 -7.31 -3.00
N SER A 218 10.85 -7.64 -2.41
CA SER A 218 10.93 -8.22 -1.06
C SER A 218 10.43 -7.26 0.04
N PHE A 219 10.57 -5.96 -0.15
CA PHE A 219 10.02 -4.95 0.76
C PHE A 219 8.55 -4.61 0.49
N GLY A 220 8.09 -4.75 -0.76
CA GLY A 220 6.73 -4.39 -1.18
C GLY A 220 5.68 -5.48 -0.97
N HIS A 221 6.10 -6.73 -0.78
CA HIS A 221 5.19 -7.90 -0.66
C HIS A 221 5.27 -8.53 0.74
N LYS A 222 5.16 -7.71 1.77
CA LYS A 222 5.07 -8.19 3.17
C LYS A 222 3.63 -8.53 3.54
#